data_f53c2ff83163f128978bf581413729bb
#
_entry.id   f53c2ff83163f128978bf581413729bb
#
_cell.length_a   1.000
_cell.length_b   1.000
_cell.length_c   1.000
_cell.angle_alpha   90.00
_cell.angle_beta   90.00
_cell.angle_gamma   90.00
#
_symmetry.space_group_name_H-M   'P 1'
#
loop_
_entity.id
_entity.type
_entity.pdbx_description
1 polymer ?
#
loop_
_entity_poly.entity_id
_entity_poly.type
_entity_poly.pdbx_seq_one_letter_code
_entity_poly.pdbx_strand_id
1 'polypeptide(L)'
;MPALLTIVLVFAGPASPPVPPVIGSHETDPWCLQWRGTFDSGKPACSSTEIAVWSPKAKRLYLCGGPPGIVRLDWTDVASPRVDRTYEASGVTSVATHDGVVAACHGGAAPKEMGEVLLLDLDLQLLKRLPVGHGPDMLCFTPDGSRLIVANEGEPLPDGSDRPGSVSIIDLSQGPTNARCTDVTFDAPQFGIDALRKRGVLFPHPTRSAAEQLEPEYIAIEPDGSRAWVTLQENNAIAAIDLHAARVLDIFPLGTQAFASAGGGLDPSDKDGAARIQPWPVEGLLQPDSVGCFAAGGSLYLVTANEGESLADHSVRVKDLANRLDRAKPALDPSAFSDEASAGLRHARTVLSSDGLGRLEVCPLLGDDDGDGDYDRLVCFGGRSVALWKIGGSASVPTIERAWDSGSTMEREVLARTPSAFNADSEESPSMDKRSAKRGPEPEGLTIVEHGGRRLLCVGLERCGGVMMWDTSDPKAPVFAGYCSRRDPTASGPSAGDLAPEGLCVIPASSSPTGEPLLVVCNEFSGTVSLFAIEARR
;
A
#
# COMPACT_ATOMS: atom_id res chain seq x y z
N MET A 1 51.89 -14.67 47.06
CA MET A 1 50.81 -13.95 46.37
C MET A 1 50.30 -14.86 45.25
N PRO A 2 49.09 -15.41 45.30
CA PRO A 2 48.57 -16.21 44.21
C PRO A 2 47.94 -15.27 43.16
N ALA A 3 48.25 -15.50 41.89
CA ALA A 3 47.66 -14.80 40.75
C ALA A 3 46.21 -15.23 40.58
N LEU A 4 45.28 -14.26 40.58
CA LEU A 4 43.89 -14.46 40.21
C LEU A 4 43.81 -14.61 38.69
N LEU A 5 43.38 -15.78 38.25
CA LEU A 5 43.06 -16.05 36.85
C LEU A 5 41.60 -15.55 36.62
N THR A 6 41.44 -14.44 35.94
CA THR A 6 40.11 -13.95 35.55
C THR A 6 39.65 -14.71 34.30
N ILE A 7 38.71 -15.64 34.46
CA ILE A 7 38.04 -16.30 33.35
C ILE A 7 36.97 -15.33 32.80
N VAL A 8 37.20 -14.79 31.63
CA VAL A 8 36.18 -14.04 30.86
C VAL A 8 35.30 -15.09 30.17
N LEU A 9 34.14 -15.36 30.73
CA LEU A 9 33.07 -16.10 30.05
C LEU A 9 32.47 -15.22 28.96
N VAL A 10 32.84 -15.47 27.71
CA VAL A 10 32.14 -14.94 26.54
C VAL A 10 30.87 -15.77 26.42
N PHE A 11 29.74 -15.21 26.84
CA PHE A 11 28.44 -15.74 26.50
C PHE A 11 28.24 -15.51 25.00
N ALA A 12 28.31 -16.55 24.20
CA ALA A 12 27.74 -16.56 22.86
C ALA A 12 26.23 -16.31 23.04
N GLY A 13 25.73 -15.20 22.54
CA GLY A 13 24.30 -14.97 22.46
C GLY A 13 23.63 -16.13 21.69
N PRO A 14 22.32 -16.33 21.87
CA PRO A 14 21.60 -17.33 21.10
C PRO A 14 21.85 -17.10 19.61
N ALA A 15 22.21 -18.16 18.89
CA ALA A 15 22.35 -18.10 17.44
C ALA A 15 21.03 -17.58 16.86
N SER A 16 21.10 -16.57 16.01
CA SER A 16 19.93 -16.09 15.28
C SER A 16 19.25 -17.27 14.60
N PRO A 17 17.92 -17.36 14.62
CA PRO A 17 17.21 -18.44 13.94
C PRO A 17 17.62 -18.48 12.46
N PRO A 18 17.64 -19.66 11.83
CA PRO A 18 18.00 -19.77 10.42
C PRO A 18 17.05 -18.92 9.60
N VAL A 19 17.62 -18.09 8.75
CA VAL A 19 16.85 -17.19 7.86
C VAL A 19 16.09 -18.04 6.84
N PRO A 20 14.76 -17.90 6.69
CA PRO A 20 14.00 -18.65 5.71
C PRO A 20 14.56 -18.48 4.30
N PRO A 21 14.60 -19.55 3.49
CA PRO A 21 15.01 -19.44 2.10
C PRO A 21 14.02 -18.61 1.29
N VAL A 22 14.45 -18.07 0.16
CA VAL A 22 13.55 -17.45 -0.84
C VAL A 22 12.70 -18.56 -1.47
N ILE A 23 11.39 -18.38 -1.44
CA ILE A 23 10.40 -19.29 -2.03
C ILE A 23 9.53 -18.59 -3.08
N GLY A 24 8.73 -19.33 -3.83
CA GLY A 24 7.77 -18.80 -4.82
C GLY A 24 8.36 -18.44 -6.18
N SER A 25 9.68 -18.34 -6.32
CA SER A 25 10.33 -18.07 -7.60
C SER A 25 10.45 -19.35 -8.45
N HIS A 26 9.99 -19.29 -9.71
CA HIS A 26 10.10 -20.38 -10.69
C HIS A 26 11.23 -20.12 -11.69
N GLU A 27 11.88 -21.17 -12.20
CA GLU A 27 12.94 -21.04 -13.21
C GLU A 27 12.45 -20.39 -14.52
N THR A 28 11.16 -20.51 -14.81
CA THR A 28 10.51 -19.93 -15.99
C THR A 28 10.18 -18.45 -15.85
N ASP A 29 10.32 -17.86 -14.67
CA ASP A 29 10.09 -16.43 -14.48
C ASP A 29 11.15 -15.63 -15.23
N PRO A 30 10.77 -14.61 -16.02
CA PRO A 30 11.75 -13.80 -16.74
C PRO A 30 12.65 -12.97 -15.82
N TRP A 31 12.18 -12.72 -14.59
CA TRP A 31 12.92 -11.98 -13.56
C TRP A 31 12.86 -12.70 -12.21
N CYS A 32 13.85 -12.48 -11.41
CA CYS A 32 13.87 -12.97 -10.02
C CYS A 32 14.51 -11.97 -9.07
N LEU A 33 14.12 -12.09 -7.81
CA LEU A 33 14.74 -11.36 -6.71
C LEU A 33 15.68 -12.31 -5.97
N GLN A 34 16.95 -11.95 -5.91
CA GLN A 34 17.95 -12.70 -5.17
C GLN A 34 18.29 -11.99 -3.86
N TRP A 35 17.95 -12.61 -2.75
CA TRP A 35 18.27 -12.08 -1.44
C TRP A 35 19.77 -11.84 -1.24
N ARG A 36 20.13 -10.70 -0.64
CA ARG A 36 21.50 -10.28 -0.36
C ARG A 36 21.78 -10.08 1.12
N GLY A 37 20.79 -9.68 1.89
CA GLY A 37 20.93 -9.45 3.32
C GLY A 37 19.64 -8.97 3.96
N THR A 38 19.59 -8.98 5.28
CA THR A 38 18.46 -8.48 6.06
C THR A 38 18.99 -7.71 7.27
N PHE A 39 18.41 -6.54 7.50
CA PHE A 39 18.47 -5.85 8.78
C PHE A 39 17.31 -6.33 9.64
N ASP A 40 17.57 -6.68 10.89
CA ASP A 40 16.57 -7.04 11.89
C ASP A 40 16.60 -5.98 12.99
N SER A 41 15.48 -5.29 13.20
CA SER A 41 15.35 -4.28 14.24
C SER A 41 15.31 -4.88 15.65
N GLY A 42 15.05 -6.19 15.76
CA GLY A 42 14.79 -6.89 17.01
C GLY A 42 13.46 -6.51 17.67
N LYS A 43 12.55 -5.86 16.94
CA LYS A 43 11.28 -5.34 17.43
C LYS A 43 10.11 -5.77 16.52
N PRO A 44 9.76 -7.05 16.47
CA PRO A 44 8.60 -7.49 15.69
C PRO A 44 7.31 -6.93 16.26
N ALA A 45 6.29 -6.79 15.41
CA ALA A 45 4.95 -6.28 15.74
C ALA A 45 4.93 -4.88 16.37
N CYS A 46 5.89 -4.02 16.01
CA CYS A 46 6.02 -2.66 16.55
C CYS A 46 6.07 -1.60 15.45
N SER A 47 5.70 -1.91 14.23
CA SER A 47 5.81 -1.03 13.06
C SER A 47 7.19 -0.34 12.95
N SER A 48 8.26 -1.05 13.31
CA SER A 48 9.59 -0.47 13.44
C SER A 48 10.37 -0.38 12.13
N THR A 49 9.79 -0.90 11.04
CA THR A 49 10.39 -0.99 9.71
C THR A 49 9.32 -0.78 8.64
N GLU A 50 8.70 0.37 8.65
CA GLU A 50 7.58 0.73 7.77
C GLU A 50 8.08 1.26 6.42
N ILE A 51 8.76 2.40 6.43
CA ILE A 51 9.24 3.06 5.21
C ILE A 51 10.76 3.22 5.25
N ALA A 52 11.39 2.94 4.12
CA ALA A 52 12.82 3.18 3.91
C ALA A 52 13.10 3.99 2.65
N VAL A 53 14.14 4.81 2.68
CA VAL A 53 14.62 5.56 1.53
C VAL A 53 16.14 5.54 1.43
N TRP A 54 16.65 5.35 0.21
CA TRP A 54 18.07 5.39 -0.07
C TRP A 54 18.54 6.81 -0.40
N SER A 55 19.60 7.27 0.25
CA SER A 55 20.30 8.50 -0.14
C SER A 55 21.52 8.17 -0.99
N PRO A 56 21.52 8.48 -2.30
CA PRO A 56 22.69 8.30 -3.16
C PRO A 56 23.89 9.12 -2.70
N LYS A 57 23.65 10.29 -2.11
CA LYS A 57 24.69 11.22 -1.63
C LYS A 57 25.38 10.70 -0.36
N ALA A 58 24.60 10.22 0.60
CA ALA A 58 25.15 9.63 1.82
C ALA A 58 25.61 8.19 1.62
N LYS A 59 25.11 7.48 0.62
CA LYS A 59 25.18 6.02 0.45
C LYS A 59 24.71 5.31 1.71
N ARG A 60 23.55 5.71 2.19
CA ARG A 60 22.91 5.22 3.41
C ARG A 60 21.42 5.03 3.18
N LEU A 61 20.85 4.07 3.89
CA LEU A 61 19.41 3.91 3.99
C LEU A 61 18.91 4.65 5.24
N TYR A 62 17.83 5.39 5.10
CA TYR A 62 17.10 5.96 6.22
C TYR A 62 15.79 5.17 6.34
N LEU A 63 15.46 4.79 7.56
CA LEU A 63 14.34 3.92 7.91
C LEU A 63 13.51 4.60 8.99
N CYS A 64 12.21 4.55 8.88
CA CYS A 64 11.27 4.95 9.93
C CYS A 64 10.26 3.84 10.22
N GLY A 65 9.39 4.13 11.15
CA GLY A 65 8.43 3.24 11.77
C GLY A 65 8.64 3.32 13.28
N GLY A 66 7.83 2.75 14.11
CA GLY A 66 7.90 2.72 15.57
C GLY A 66 9.18 3.21 16.29
N PRO A 67 9.36 2.97 17.58
CA PRO A 67 10.58 3.39 18.27
C PRO A 67 11.84 2.72 17.69
N PRO A 68 12.97 3.43 17.50
CA PRO A 68 13.30 4.71 18.13
C PRO A 68 12.96 5.96 17.30
N GLY A 69 12.37 5.85 16.13
CA GLY A 69 12.13 6.95 15.22
C GLY A 69 12.85 6.78 13.89
N ILE A 70 13.77 7.69 13.53
CA ILE A 70 14.51 7.60 12.27
C ILE A 70 15.85 6.91 12.52
N VAL A 71 16.11 5.82 11.77
CA VAL A 71 17.35 5.05 11.84
C VAL A 71 18.11 5.19 10.53
N ARG A 72 19.41 5.48 10.59
CA ARG A 72 20.30 5.45 9.43
C ARG A 72 21.10 4.16 9.42
N LEU A 73 21.03 3.42 8.31
CA LEU A 73 21.75 2.17 8.12
C LEU A 73 22.94 2.36 7.17
N ASP A 74 24.09 1.90 7.60
CA ASP A 74 25.22 1.59 6.73
C ASP A 74 25.03 0.21 6.12
N TRP A 75 24.78 0.17 4.83
CA TRP A 75 24.62 -1.06 4.06
C TRP A 75 25.67 -1.22 2.95
N THR A 76 26.88 -0.70 3.20
CA THR A 76 28.03 -0.87 2.29
C THR A 76 28.44 -2.35 2.17
N ASP A 77 28.35 -3.09 3.26
CA ASP A 77 28.36 -4.57 3.26
C ASP A 77 26.93 -5.07 3.21
N VAL A 78 26.52 -5.60 2.07
CA VAL A 78 25.14 -6.06 1.84
C VAL A 78 24.73 -7.21 2.75
N ALA A 79 25.67 -7.99 3.25
CA ALA A 79 25.42 -9.12 4.16
C ALA A 79 25.36 -8.69 5.63
N SER A 80 25.82 -7.49 5.97
CA SER A 80 25.97 -7.06 7.38
C SER A 80 25.56 -5.60 7.57
N PRO A 81 24.28 -5.25 7.38
CA PRO A 81 23.78 -3.89 7.62
C PRO A 81 23.97 -3.49 9.08
N ARG A 82 24.28 -2.23 9.32
CA ARG A 82 24.51 -1.71 10.68
C ARG A 82 23.87 -0.35 10.87
N VAL A 83 23.22 -0.16 12.02
CA VAL A 83 22.79 1.16 12.47
C VAL A 83 24.05 2.01 12.76
N ASP A 84 24.19 3.14 12.10
CA ASP A 84 25.27 4.07 12.37
C ASP A 84 24.80 5.38 13.00
N ARG A 85 23.51 5.71 12.88
CA ARG A 85 22.87 6.87 13.53
C ARG A 85 21.40 6.61 13.81
N THR A 86 20.87 7.34 14.80
CA THR A 86 19.45 7.36 15.15
C THR A 86 19.03 8.78 15.53
N TYR A 87 17.84 9.18 15.12
CA TYR A 87 17.14 10.35 15.60
C TYR A 87 15.90 9.91 16.36
N GLU A 88 15.85 10.19 17.67
CA GLU A 88 14.73 9.77 18.50
C GLU A 88 13.51 10.65 18.25
N ALA A 89 12.44 10.05 17.79
CA ALA A 89 11.11 10.61 17.62
C ALA A 89 10.06 9.50 17.75
N SER A 90 8.86 9.83 18.20
CA SER A 90 7.75 8.88 18.28
C SER A 90 6.76 9.13 17.15
N GLY A 91 6.12 8.07 16.64
CA GLY A 91 5.06 8.17 15.64
C GLY A 91 5.56 8.76 14.31
N VAL A 92 6.76 8.37 13.88
CA VAL A 92 7.26 8.72 12.55
C VAL A 92 6.66 7.72 11.57
N THR A 93 5.83 8.21 10.65
CA THR A 93 5.09 7.41 9.68
C THR A 93 5.84 7.28 8.35
N SER A 94 6.57 8.33 7.94
CA SER A 94 7.28 8.30 6.64
C SER A 94 8.60 9.05 6.66
N VAL A 95 9.51 8.66 5.75
CA VAL A 95 10.83 9.29 5.55
C VAL A 95 11.15 9.42 4.07
N ALA A 96 11.68 10.58 3.66
CA ALA A 96 12.17 10.81 2.30
C ALA A 96 13.54 11.53 2.33
N THR A 97 14.28 11.46 1.22
CA THR A 97 15.57 12.17 1.10
C THR A 97 15.77 12.76 -0.29
N HIS A 98 16.30 13.95 -0.33
CA HIS A 98 16.75 14.59 -1.58
C HIS A 98 17.95 15.49 -1.30
N ASP A 99 18.98 15.37 -2.12
CA ASP A 99 20.20 16.22 -2.21
C ASP A 99 20.76 16.76 -0.87
N GLY A 100 20.82 15.94 0.14
CA GLY A 100 21.42 16.30 1.43
C GLY A 100 20.43 16.69 2.52
N VAL A 101 19.15 16.57 2.25
CA VAL A 101 18.06 16.73 3.22
C VAL A 101 17.41 15.38 3.44
N VAL A 102 17.13 15.05 4.69
CA VAL A 102 16.23 13.98 5.12
C VAL A 102 15.00 14.65 5.69
N ALA A 103 13.84 14.27 5.21
CA ALA A 103 12.55 14.72 5.72
C ALA A 103 11.81 13.53 6.34
N ALA A 104 11.12 13.77 7.46
CA ALA A 104 10.24 12.79 8.06
C ALA A 104 8.99 13.47 8.60
N CYS A 105 7.85 12.80 8.56
CA CYS A 105 6.63 13.29 9.16
C CYS A 105 6.23 12.43 10.37
N HIS A 106 5.50 13.04 11.29
CA HIS A 106 4.93 12.35 12.44
C HIS A 106 3.66 13.07 12.90
N GLY A 107 2.75 12.33 13.52
CA GLY A 107 1.57 12.90 14.17
C GLY A 107 1.95 13.85 15.31
N GLY A 108 1.00 14.68 15.74
CA GLY A 108 1.16 15.52 16.92
C GLY A 108 1.36 14.67 18.19
N ALA A 109 1.82 15.31 19.27
CA ALA A 109 2.04 14.65 20.57
C ALA A 109 0.73 14.10 21.19
N ALA A 110 -0.41 14.64 20.77
CA ALA A 110 -1.74 14.15 21.10
C ALA A 110 -2.57 13.99 19.83
N PRO A 111 -3.55 13.05 19.80
CA PRO A 111 -4.34 12.76 18.59
C PRO A 111 -5.05 13.96 17.96
N LYS A 112 -5.32 15.04 18.73
CA LYS A 112 -5.98 16.27 18.25
C LYS A 112 -5.02 17.34 17.73
N GLU A 113 -3.72 17.14 17.88
CA GLU A 113 -2.73 18.11 17.43
C GLU A 113 -2.42 17.96 15.95
N MET A 114 -1.98 19.04 15.34
CA MET A 114 -1.46 19.00 13.98
C MET A 114 -0.16 18.20 13.93
N GLY A 115 0.11 17.59 12.80
CA GLY A 115 1.37 16.89 12.56
C GLY A 115 2.54 17.85 12.32
N GLU A 116 3.72 17.30 12.29
CA GLU A 116 4.96 18.02 11.99
C GLU A 116 5.80 17.30 10.94
N VAL A 117 6.54 18.08 10.16
CA VAL A 117 7.66 17.61 9.34
C VAL A 117 8.98 18.02 9.97
N LEU A 118 9.86 17.04 10.13
CA LEU A 118 11.25 17.22 10.54
C LEU A 118 12.11 17.32 9.30
N LEU A 119 12.82 18.42 9.11
CA LEU A 119 13.89 18.54 8.11
C LEU A 119 15.24 18.36 8.82
N LEU A 120 16.00 17.38 8.38
CA LEU A 120 17.27 16.98 8.96
C LEU A 120 18.38 17.02 7.89
N ASP A 121 19.63 17.12 8.31
CA ASP A 121 20.75 16.86 7.41
C ASP A 121 21.02 15.35 7.29
N LEU A 122 21.98 14.96 6.45
CA LEU A 122 22.34 13.55 6.25
C LEU A 122 22.92 12.88 7.50
N ASP A 123 23.35 13.64 8.49
CA ASP A 123 23.80 13.16 9.79
C ASP A 123 22.71 13.16 10.86
N LEU A 124 21.46 13.31 10.43
CA LEU A 124 20.27 13.37 11.28
C LEU A 124 20.32 14.53 12.30
N GLN A 125 20.98 15.66 11.97
CA GLN A 125 20.90 16.88 12.77
C GLN A 125 19.68 17.68 12.34
N LEU A 126 18.86 18.09 13.29
CA LEU A 126 17.64 18.84 13.03
C LEU A 126 17.97 20.23 12.44
N LEU A 127 17.45 20.52 11.26
CA LEU A 127 17.54 21.81 10.57
C LEU A 127 16.30 22.66 10.84
N LYS A 128 15.11 22.05 10.78
CA LYS A 128 13.83 22.74 10.97
C LYS A 128 12.71 21.80 11.33
N ARG A 129 11.71 22.31 12.07
CA ARG A 129 10.38 21.72 12.25
C ARG A 129 9.34 22.59 11.58
N LEU A 130 8.35 21.97 10.94
CA LEU A 130 7.27 22.67 10.25
C LEU A 130 5.95 22.00 10.62
N PRO A 131 4.94 22.75 11.09
CA PRO A 131 3.61 22.20 11.25
C PRO A 131 3.03 21.88 9.87
N VAL A 132 2.28 20.77 9.79
CA VAL A 132 1.52 20.30 8.63
C VAL A 132 0.12 19.92 9.07
N GLY A 133 -0.71 19.33 8.19
CA GLY A 133 -2.05 18.90 8.53
C GLY A 133 -2.11 17.83 9.63
N HIS A 134 -3.30 17.34 9.91
CA HIS A 134 -3.53 16.28 10.87
C HIS A 134 -3.20 14.91 10.27
N GLY A 135 -2.61 14.01 11.07
CA GLY A 135 -2.30 12.66 10.64
C GLY A 135 -1.44 12.64 9.36
N PRO A 136 -0.23 13.25 9.33
CA PRO A 136 0.64 13.12 8.18
C PRO A 136 1.09 11.67 8.08
N ASP A 137 0.83 11.04 6.95
CA ASP A 137 1.11 9.65 6.71
C ASP A 137 2.31 9.47 5.77
N MET A 138 2.28 10.06 4.60
CA MET A 138 3.33 9.90 3.60
C MET A 138 3.90 11.24 3.14
N LEU A 139 5.20 11.27 2.79
CA LEU A 139 5.85 12.44 2.21
C LEU A 139 6.84 12.08 1.09
N CYS A 140 6.93 12.95 0.08
CA CYS A 140 7.92 12.80 -0.98
C CYS A 140 8.39 14.14 -1.55
N PHE A 141 9.63 14.17 -2.04
CA PHE A 141 10.18 15.33 -2.73
C PHE A 141 9.76 15.38 -4.20
N THR A 142 9.59 16.58 -4.75
CA THR A 142 9.57 16.76 -6.20
C THR A 142 10.91 16.31 -6.82
N PRO A 143 10.93 15.89 -8.09
CA PRO A 143 12.15 15.38 -8.74
C PRO A 143 13.33 16.36 -8.71
N ASP A 144 13.07 17.67 -8.68
CA ASP A 144 14.08 18.73 -8.57
C ASP A 144 14.45 19.09 -7.11
N GLY A 145 13.76 18.48 -6.13
CA GLY A 145 13.94 18.74 -4.70
C GLY A 145 13.48 20.11 -4.21
N SER A 146 12.84 20.91 -5.07
CA SER A 146 12.40 22.27 -4.71
C SER A 146 11.21 22.29 -3.78
N ARG A 147 10.45 21.20 -3.72
CA ARG A 147 9.29 21.03 -2.83
C ARG A 147 9.29 19.66 -2.17
N LEU A 148 8.66 19.60 -1.01
CA LEU A 148 8.28 18.37 -0.31
C LEU A 148 6.77 18.39 -0.16
N ILE A 149 6.11 17.30 -0.53
CA ILE A 149 4.66 17.14 -0.49
C ILE A 149 4.34 16.15 0.63
N VAL A 150 3.32 16.44 1.43
CA VAL A 150 2.88 15.59 2.56
C VAL A 150 1.40 15.32 2.41
N ALA A 151 1.01 14.08 2.46
CA ALA A 151 -0.37 13.65 2.62
C ALA A 151 -0.70 13.69 4.12
N ASN A 152 -1.79 14.34 4.47
CA ASN A 152 -2.29 14.43 5.82
C ASN A 152 -3.68 13.80 5.84
N GLU A 153 -3.77 12.61 6.35
CA GLU A 153 -4.94 11.75 6.29
C GLU A 153 -6.14 12.31 7.05
N GLY A 154 -5.89 12.85 8.24
CA GLY A 154 -6.95 13.49 9.02
C GLY A 154 -7.84 12.53 9.81
N GLU A 155 -7.48 11.30 10.00
CA GLU A 155 -8.24 10.19 10.61
C GLU A 155 -9.28 10.56 11.68
N PRO A 156 -10.40 9.79 11.77
CA PRO A 156 -11.40 9.92 12.82
C PRO A 156 -10.80 9.70 14.23
N LEU A 157 -11.25 10.47 15.18
CA LEU A 157 -10.83 10.35 16.57
C LEU A 157 -11.72 9.37 17.35
N PRO A 158 -11.22 8.75 18.45
CA PRO A 158 -11.99 7.84 19.28
C PRO A 158 -13.24 8.46 19.90
N ASP A 159 -13.33 9.80 19.98
CA ASP A 159 -14.51 10.52 20.48
C ASP A 159 -15.59 10.75 19.39
N GLY A 160 -15.37 10.22 18.18
CA GLY A 160 -16.27 10.33 17.03
C GLY A 160 -16.18 11.66 16.27
N SER A 161 -15.32 12.60 16.69
CA SER A 161 -14.97 13.76 15.87
C SER A 161 -14.01 13.35 14.75
N ASP A 162 -14.06 14.08 13.66
CA ASP A 162 -13.19 13.86 12.52
C ASP A 162 -12.35 15.10 12.24
N ARG A 163 -11.23 14.91 11.58
CA ARG A 163 -10.29 15.97 11.22
C ARG A 163 -10.19 16.05 9.70
N PRO A 164 -10.15 17.27 9.13
CA PRO A 164 -10.06 17.38 7.69
C PRO A 164 -8.72 16.84 7.17
N GLY A 165 -8.78 15.99 6.15
CA GLY A 165 -7.63 15.63 5.35
C GLY A 165 -7.13 16.81 4.53
N SER A 166 -5.85 16.82 4.23
CA SER A 166 -5.21 17.89 3.44
C SER A 166 -3.91 17.41 2.78
N VAL A 167 -3.36 18.24 1.89
CA VAL A 167 -2.03 18.04 1.32
C VAL A 167 -1.18 19.24 1.66
N SER A 168 -0.07 19.06 2.38
CA SER A 168 0.86 20.14 2.67
C SER A 168 1.97 20.20 1.62
N ILE A 169 2.22 21.40 1.06
CA ILE A 169 3.31 21.69 0.11
C ILE A 169 4.35 22.53 0.84
N ILE A 170 5.54 21.98 1.03
CA ILE A 170 6.67 22.66 1.67
C ILE A 170 7.64 23.14 0.60
N ASP A 171 7.76 24.46 0.45
CA ASP A 171 8.70 25.10 -0.45
C ASP A 171 10.12 25.10 0.17
N LEU A 172 11.05 24.45 -0.52
CA LEU A 172 12.47 24.31 -0.15
C LEU A 172 13.41 25.12 -1.05
N SER A 173 12.90 25.91 -1.98
CA SER A 173 13.69 26.67 -2.96
C SER A 173 14.70 27.64 -2.33
N GLN A 174 14.46 28.06 -1.09
CA GLN A 174 15.37 28.92 -0.30
C GLN A 174 16.20 28.14 0.73
N GLY A 175 16.26 26.82 0.59
CA GLY A 175 16.93 25.89 1.50
C GLY A 175 16.08 25.49 2.72
N PRO A 176 16.43 24.37 3.38
CA PRO A 176 15.58 23.73 4.40
C PRO A 176 15.32 24.61 5.63
N THR A 177 16.27 25.47 6.03
CA THR A 177 16.10 26.37 7.17
C THR A 177 15.09 27.50 6.90
N ASN A 178 14.87 27.84 5.63
CA ASN A 178 13.92 28.87 5.19
C ASN A 178 12.63 28.29 4.61
N ALA A 179 12.43 26.99 4.72
CA ALA A 179 11.27 26.27 4.21
C ALA A 179 9.94 26.87 4.72
N ARG A 180 8.92 26.85 3.89
CA ARG A 180 7.57 27.34 4.19
C ARG A 180 6.54 26.31 3.77
N CYS A 181 5.51 26.12 4.59
CA CYS A 181 4.39 25.23 4.31
C CYS A 181 3.19 26.01 3.79
N THR A 182 2.47 25.41 2.83
CA THR A 182 1.16 25.86 2.33
C THR A 182 0.26 24.63 2.28
N ASP A 183 -0.90 24.69 2.92
CA ASP A 183 -1.85 23.60 2.90
C ASP A 183 -2.83 23.71 1.73
N VAL A 184 -3.12 22.59 1.10
CA VAL A 184 -4.14 22.40 0.07
C VAL A 184 -5.27 21.63 0.71
N THR A 185 -6.45 22.25 0.81
CA THR A 185 -7.64 21.66 1.43
C THR A 185 -8.66 21.22 0.38
N PHE A 186 -9.61 20.41 0.78
CA PHE A 186 -10.69 19.89 -0.06
C PHE A 186 -12.00 20.67 0.09
N ASP A 187 -11.96 21.88 0.63
CA ASP A 187 -13.13 22.71 0.93
C ASP A 187 -13.75 23.44 -0.28
N ALA A 188 -13.16 23.32 -1.46
CA ALA A 188 -13.63 24.04 -2.63
C ALA A 188 -15.06 23.57 -3.01
N PRO A 189 -16.00 24.50 -3.36
CA PRO A 189 -17.42 24.18 -3.57
C PRO A 189 -17.68 23.10 -4.64
N GLN A 190 -16.79 22.96 -5.63
CA GLN A 190 -16.90 21.92 -6.66
C GLN A 190 -16.69 20.50 -6.12
N PHE A 191 -16.09 20.35 -4.93
CA PHE A 191 -15.87 19.08 -4.26
C PHE A 191 -16.90 18.77 -3.16
N GLY A 192 -18.11 19.35 -3.28
CA GLY A 192 -19.22 19.01 -2.40
C GLY A 192 -19.62 17.53 -2.51
N ILE A 193 -19.97 16.91 -1.37
CA ILE A 193 -20.29 15.47 -1.24
C ILE A 193 -21.26 14.98 -2.32
N ASP A 194 -22.37 15.69 -2.56
CA ASP A 194 -23.40 15.26 -3.52
C ASP A 194 -22.87 15.21 -4.96
N ALA A 195 -21.96 16.12 -5.31
CA ALA A 195 -21.35 16.14 -6.63
C ALA A 195 -20.34 15.00 -6.80
N LEU A 196 -19.53 14.75 -5.80
CA LEU A 196 -18.53 13.68 -5.80
C LEU A 196 -19.18 12.30 -5.69
N ARG A 197 -20.19 12.13 -4.83
CA ARG A 197 -20.95 10.89 -4.69
C ARG A 197 -21.64 10.49 -6.00
N LYS A 198 -22.23 11.44 -6.73
CA LYS A 198 -22.81 11.20 -8.08
C LYS A 198 -21.78 10.75 -9.11
N ARG A 199 -20.50 11.05 -8.89
CA ARG A 199 -19.39 10.59 -9.74
C ARG A 199 -18.86 9.23 -9.31
N GLY A 200 -19.24 8.71 -8.13
CA GLY A 200 -18.83 7.41 -7.61
C GLY A 200 -17.76 7.46 -6.51
N VAL A 201 -17.46 8.64 -5.96
CA VAL A 201 -16.60 8.76 -4.77
C VAL A 201 -17.38 8.33 -3.54
N LEU A 202 -16.80 7.49 -2.71
CA LEU A 202 -17.43 6.92 -1.53
C LEU A 202 -17.36 7.88 -0.34
N PHE A 203 -18.51 8.11 0.30
CA PHE A 203 -18.64 8.91 1.52
C PHE A 203 -19.55 8.18 2.51
N PRO A 204 -18.98 7.51 3.52
CA PRO A 204 -19.74 6.68 4.44
C PRO A 204 -20.60 7.47 5.42
N HIS A 205 -20.20 8.69 5.79
CA HIS A 205 -20.87 9.46 6.83
C HIS A 205 -21.80 10.55 6.26
N PRO A 206 -23.10 10.49 6.53
CA PRO A 206 -24.06 11.43 5.91
C PRO A 206 -23.99 12.86 6.47
N THR A 207 -23.40 13.07 7.64
CA THR A 207 -23.41 14.36 8.37
C THR A 207 -22.06 15.08 8.40
N ARG A 208 -20.98 14.43 7.96
CA ARG A 208 -19.64 15.03 7.89
C ARG A 208 -19.42 15.75 6.56
N SER A 209 -18.54 16.76 6.55
CA SER A 209 -18.14 17.44 5.32
C SER A 209 -17.30 16.56 4.40
N ALA A 210 -17.14 16.94 3.14
CA ALA A 210 -16.24 16.22 2.23
C ALA A 210 -14.78 16.27 2.74
N ALA A 211 -14.32 17.41 3.25
CA ALA A 211 -12.96 17.56 3.75
C ALA A 211 -12.67 16.67 4.97
N GLU A 212 -13.68 16.36 5.81
CA GLU A 212 -13.53 15.44 6.95
C GLU A 212 -13.54 13.97 6.55
N GLN A 213 -13.93 13.63 5.32
CA GLN A 213 -14.03 12.25 4.85
C GLN A 213 -13.07 11.93 3.69
N LEU A 214 -12.35 12.92 3.19
CA LEU A 214 -11.33 12.71 2.17
C LEU A 214 -9.99 12.54 2.89
N GLU A 215 -9.51 11.31 2.91
CA GLU A 215 -8.34 10.87 3.66
C GLU A 215 -7.16 10.64 2.70
N PRO A 216 -6.27 11.66 2.52
CA PRO A 216 -5.08 11.54 1.68
C PRO A 216 -4.01 10.65 2.32
N GLU A 217 -3.53 9.64 1.58
CA GLU A 217 -2.52 8.69 2.05
C GLU A 217 -1.24 8.76 1.22
N TYR A 218 -1.19 8.14 0.07
CA TYR A 218 0.02 8.00 -0.72
C TYR A 218 0.12 9.03 -1.84
N ILE A 219 1.37 9.40 -2.23
CA ILE A 219 1.65 10.45 -3.20
C ILE A 219 2.53 9.95 -4.32
N ALA A 220 2.13 10.20 -5.57
CA ALA A 220 3.00 10.11 -6.73
C ALA A 220 3.14 11.48 -7.40
N ILE A 221 4.36 11.87 -7.75
CA ILE A 221 4.64 13.14 -8.43
C ILE A 221 4.97 12.88 -9.90
N GLU A 222 4.40 13.68 -10.80
CA GLU A 222 4.76 13.62 -12.22
C GLU A 222 6.23 13.94 -12.43
N PRO A 223 6.88 13.34 -13.44
CA PRO A 223 8.33 13.51 -13.66
C PRO A 223 8.78 14.96 -13.86
N ASP A 224 7.90 15.86 -14.28
CA ASP A 224 8.21 17.29 -14.44
C ASP A 224 8.00 18.11 -13.15
N GLY A 225 7.51 17.48 -12.08
CA GLY A 225 7.27 18.14 -10.78
C GLY A 225 6.07 19.09 -10.75
N SER A 226 5.23 19.11 -11.78
CA SER A 226 4.12 20.08 -11.88
C SER A 226 2.89 19.66 -11.09
N ARG A 227 2.66 18.34 -10.94
CA ARG A 227 1.44 17.78 -10.36
C ARG A 227 1.75 16.58 -9.45
N ALA A 228 0.99 16.48 -8.37
CA ALA A 228 0.93 15.28 -7.54
C ALA A 228 -0.42 14.57 -7.73
N TRP A 229 -0.39 13.26 -7.58
CA TRP A 229 -1.53 12.37 -7.52
C TRP A 229 -1.54 11.73 -6.15
N VAL A 230 -2.68 11.84 -5.46
CA VAL A 230 -2.80 11.44 -4.05
C VAL A 230 -3.93 10.45 -3.92
N THR A 231 -3.67 9.29 -3.35
CA THR A 231 -4.72 8.30 -3.05
C THR A 231 -5.64 8.82 -1.96
N LEU A 232 -6.91 8.45 -2.08
CA LEU A 232 -7.99 8.65 -1.11
C LEU A 232 -8.62 7.26 -0.96
N GLN A 233 -7.98 6.40 -0.16
CA GLN A 233 -8.23 4.95 -0.16
C GLN A 233 -9.66 4.64 0.22
N GLU A 234 -10.15 5.12 1.37
CA GLU A 234 -11.50 4.88 1.87
C GLU A 234 -12.56 5.42 0.91
N ASN A 235 -12.23 6.50 0.18
CA ASN A 235 -13.13 7.11 -0.79
C ASN A 235 -13.11 6.42 -2.16
N ASN A 236 -12.24 5.41 -2.35
CA ASN A 236 -12.01 4.73 -3.63
C ASN A 236 -11.75 5.73 -4.78
N ALA A 237 -10.83 6.68 -4.54
CA ALA A 237 -10.58 7.80 -5.44
C ALA A 237 -9.09 8.21 -5.46
N ILE A 238 -8.73 9.07 -6.43
CA ILE A 238 -7.42 9.73 -6.51
C ILE A 238 -7.64 11.21 -6.74
N ALA A 239 -6.94 12.07 -5.98
CA ALA A 239 -6.92 13.52 -6.18
C ALA A 239 -5.72 13.94 -7.04
N ALA A 240 -5.94 14.88 -7.97
CA ALA A 240 -4.89 15.57 -8.72
C ALA A 240 -4.62 16.95 -8.11
N ILE A 241 -3.37 17.24 -7.76
CA ILE A 241 -2.96 18.47 -7.08
C ILE A 241 -2.01 19.26 -7.99
N ASP A 242 -2.34 20.51 -8.27
CA ASP A 242 -1.44 21.47 -8.93
C ASP A 242 -0.42 21.99 -7.90
N LEU A 243 0.83 21.57 -8.02
CA LEU A 243 1.89 21.91 -7.07
C LEU A 243 2.38 23.36 -7.18
N HIS A 244 2.12 24.05 -8.30
CA HIS A 244 2.48 25.45 -8.46
C HIS A 244 1.40 26.37 -7.92
N ALA A 245 0.13 26.07 -8.21
CA ALA A 245 -0.99 26.86 -7.76
C ALA A 245 -1.48 26.49 -6.34
N ALA A 246 -0.92 25.43 -5.74
CA ALA A 246 -1.29 24.87 -4.45
C ALA A 246 -2.82 24.67 -4.34
N ARG A 247 -3.38 23.85 -5.23
CA ARG A 247 -4.84 23.61 -5.26
C ARG A 247 -5.17 22.23 -5.82
N VAL A 248 -6.28 21.67 -5.38
CA VAL A 248 -6.88 20.48 -5.98
C VAL A 248 -7.39 20.83 -7.39
N LEU A 249 -7.02 20.02 -8.38
CA LEU A 249 -7.51 20.14 -9.76
C LEU A 249 -8.83 19.37 -9.93
N ASP A 250 -8.84 18.11 -9.52
CA ASP A 250 -10.02 17.23 -9.54
C ASP A 250 -9.82 16.01 -8.63
N ILE A 251 -10.92 15.29 -8.36
CA ILE A 251 -10.98 14.03 -7.63
C ILE A 251 -11.62 12.99 -8.52
N PHE A 252 -10.92 11.89 -8.80
CA PHE A 252 -11.29 10.85 -9.74
C PHE A 252 -11.73 9.58 -9.00
N PRO A 253 -13.01 9.18 -9.11
CA PRO A 253 -13.45 7.87 -8.63
C PRO A 253 -12.80 6.77 -9.48
N LEU A 254 -12.39 5.67 -8.85
CA LEU A 254 -11.67 4.59 -9.52
C LEU A 254 -12.58 3.48 -10.05
N GLY A 255 -13.84 3.45 -9.60
CA GLY A 255 -14.78 2.39 -9.97
C GLY A 255 -14.46 1.07 -9.28
N THR A 256 -14.79 -0.03 -9.95
CA THR A 256 -14.70 -1.37 -9.38
C THR A 256 -13.93 -2.34 -10.27
N GLN A 257 -13.45 -3.43 -9.67
CA GLN A 257 -12.93 -4.62 -10.35
C GLN A 257 -14.03 -5.69 -10.37
N ALA A 258 -14.42 -6.15 -11.56
CA ALA A 258 -15.42 -7.21 -11.69
C ALA A 258 -14.78 -8.60 -11.53
N PHE A 259 -15.31 -9.42 -10.63
CA PHE A 259 -14.85 -10.79 -10.42
C PHE A 259 -15.69 -11.85 -11.16
N ALA A 260 -16.67 -11.44 -11.95
CA ALA A 260 -17.56 -12.33 -12.68
C ALA A 260 -16.98 -12.84 -14.01
N SER A 261 -15.89 -12.28 -14.51
CA SER A 261 -15.29 -12.65 -15.81
C SER A 261 -14.56 -14.00 -15.77
N ALA A 262 -14.43 -14.66 -16.92
CA ALA A 262 -13.71 -15.93 -17.03
C ALA A 262 -12.21 -15.87 -16.67
N GLY A 263 -11.58 -14.71 -16.81
CA GLY A 263 -10.19 -14.46 -16.39
C GLY A 263 -10.05 -13.85 -15.01
N GLY A 264 -11.19 -13.44 -14.42
CA GLY A 264 -11.29 -12.90 -13.07
C GLY A 264 -11.53 -13.99 -12.02
N GLY A 265 -12.16 -13.59 -10.94
CA GLY A 265 -12.53 -14.46 -9.83
C GLY A 265 -11.72 -14.17 -8.59
N LEU A 266 -12.23 -14.63 -7.47
CA LEU A 266 -11.60 -14.55 -6.16
C LEU A 266 -12.00 -15.78 -5.34
N ASP A 267 -11.31 -16.03 -4.25
CA ASP A 267 -11.80 -16.91 -3.20
C ASP A 267 -12.55 -16.06 -2.15
N PRO A 268 -13.87 -16.28 -1.95
CA PRO A 268 -14.66 -15.45 -1.05
C PRO A 268 -14.81 -16.02 0.36
N SER A 269 -14.28 -17.22 0.65
CA SER A 269 -14.61 -17.95 1.87
C SER A 269 -13.38 -18.45 2.61
N ASP A 270 -13.36 -18.20 3.93
CA ASP A 270 -12.42 -18.76 4.89
C ASP A 270 -12.96 -20.01 5.60
N LYS A 271 -14.07 -20.61 5.11
CA LYS A 271 -14.81 -21.69 5.78
C LYS A 271 -15.21 -22.86 4.88
N ASP A 272 -14.89 -22.83 3.62
CA ASP A 272 -15.19 -23.92 2.69
C ASP A 272 -14.11 -25.03 2.67
N GLY A 273 -12.98 -24.79 3.34
CA GLY A 273 -11.88 -25.74 3.52
C GLY A 273 -11.00 -25.93 2.29
N ALA A 274 -11.05 -25.02 1.33
CA ALA A 274 -10.26 -25.08 0.11
C ALA A 274 -9.99 -23.70 -0.47
N ALA A 275 -8.84 -23.49 -1.09
CA ALA A 275 -8.54 -22.31 -1.89
C ALA A 275 -9.23 -22.45 -3.27
N ARG A 276 -10.26 -21.64 -3.53
CA ARG A 276 -11.10 -21.74 -4.74
C ARG A 276 -11.30 -20.42 -5.44
N ILE A 277 -10.36 -20.06 -6.28
CA ILE A 277 -10.49 -18.88 -7.14
C ILE A 277 -11.42 -19.20 -8.31
N GLN A 278 -12.61 -18.61 -8.31
CA GLN A 278 -13.61 -18.78 -9.37
C GLN A 278 -14.41 -17.49 -9.61
N PRO A 279 -15.08 -17.35 -10.78
CA PRO A 279 -15.93 -16.21 -11.05
C PRO A 279 -17.10 -16.13 -10.07
N TRP A 280 -17.34 -14.93 -9.52
CA TRP A 280 -18.46 -14.63 -8.64
C TRP A 280 -19.18 -13.35 -9.08
N PRO A 281 -20.50 -13.23 -8.86
CA PRO A 281 -21.25 -12.01 -9.16
C PRO A 281 -21.01 -10.95 -8.08
N VAL A 282 -19.78 -10.50 -7.97
CA VAL A 282 -19.34 -9.47 -7.02
C VAL A 282 -18.32 -8.57 -7.69
N GLU A 283 -18.29 -7.34 -7.29
CA GLU A 283 -17.32 -6.32 -7.71
C GLU A 283 -16.50 -5.89 -6.48
N GLY A 284 -15.21 -5.58 -6.66
CA GLY A 284 -14.37 -5.01 -5.60
C GLY A 284 -14.11 -3.53 -5.83
N LEU A 285 -14.28 -2.71 -4.80
CA LEU A 285 -13.71 -1.37 -4.77
C LEU A 285 -12.20 -1.48 -4.95
N LEU A 286 -11.57 -0.59 -5.70
CA LEU A 286 -10.12 -0.67 -5.88
C LEU A 286 -9.38 -0.25 -4.61
N GLN A 287 -9.73 0.89 -4.05
CA GLN A 287 -9.20 1.41 -2.78
C GLN A 287 -7.67 1.25 -2.69
N PRO A 288 -6.92 1.96 -3.54
CA PRO A 288 -5.47 1.81 -3.55
C PRO A 288 -4.85 2.46 -2.32
N ASP A 289 -3.99 1.71 -1.62
CA ASP A 289 -3.06 2.28 -0.68
C ASP A 289 -1.99 3.09 -1.45
N SER A 290 -1.10 2.46 -2.16
CA SER A 290 0.00 3.14 -2.81
C SER A 290 -0.23 3.45 -4.29
N VAL A 291 0.46 4.50 -4.77
CA VAL A 291 0.43 4.96 -6.16
C VAL A 291 1.81 5.33 -6.66
N GLY A 292 2.10 5.01 -7.92
CA GLY A 292 3.31 5.43 -8.63
C GLY A 292 2.99 6.18 -9.92
N CYS A 293 3.93 7.00 -10.42
CA CYS A 293 3.79 7.72 -11.68
C CYS A 293 5.01 7.52 -12.57
N PHE A 294 4.79 7.28 -13.87
CA PHE A 294 5.87 7.12 -14.83
C PHE A 294 5.48 7.55 -16.24
N ALA A 295 6.50 7.82 -17.06
CA ALA A 295 6.33 8.15 -18.48
C ALA A 295 6.65 6.93 -19.35
N ALA A 296 5.81 6.65 -20.36
CA ALA A 296 6.03 5.60 -21.35
C ALA A 296 5.40 5.97 -22.70
N GLY A 297 6.14 5.78 -23.78
CA GLY A 297 5.63 6.01 -25.15
C GLY A 297 5.06 7.43 -25.38
N GLY A 298 5.60 8.44 -24.71
CA GLY A 298 5.12 9.84 -24.80
C GLY A 298 3.82 10.12 -24.02
N SER A 299 3.37 9.20 -23.18
CA SER A 299 2.23 9.36 -22.28
C SER A 299 2.66 9.18 -20.83
N LEU A 300 1.90 9.74 -19.89
CA LEU A 300 2.06 9.52 -18.46
C LEU A 300 1.07 8.46 -17.99
N TYR A 301 1.49 7.69 -17.01
CA TYR A 301 0.68 6.64 -16.38
C TYR A 301 0.82 6.70 -14.87
N LEU A 302 -0.31 6.41 -14.18
CA LEU A 302 -0.27 6.01 -12.78
C LEU A 302 -0.30 4.48 -12.71
N VAL A 303 0.24 3.96 -11.64
CA VAL A 303 0.03 2.58 -11.19
C VAL A 303 -0.46 2.60 -9.76
N THR A 304 -1.46 1.76 -9.45
CA THR A 304 -2.05 1.65 -8.11
C THR A 304 -1.96 0.22 -7.61
N ALA A 305 -1.63 0.05 -6.33
CA ALA A 305 -1.78 -1.22 -5.62
C ALA A 305 -3.14 -1.19 -4.92
N ASN A 306 -4.06 -2.06 -5.37
CA ASN A 306 -5.48 -1.99 -5.01
C ASN A 306 -5.75 -2.93 -3.83
N GLU A 307 -5.32 -2.52 -2.65
CA GLU A 307 -5.37 -3.26 -1.41
C GLU A 307 -6.80 -3.45 -0.91
N GLY A 308 -7.47 -2.33 -0.70
CA GLY A 308 -8.79 -2.24 -0.10
C GLY A 308 -8.76 -1.87 1.38
N GLU A 309 -9.77 -1.13 1.82
CA GLU A 309 -9.99 -0.84 3.24
C GLU A 309 -11.44 -1.07 3.64
N SER A 310 -11.64 -1.80 4.75
CA SER A 310 -12.96 -2.08 5.30
C SER A 310 -13.42 -0.91 6.15
N LEU A 311 -14.48 -0.24 5.76
CA LEU A 311 -15.05 0.88 6.52
C LEU A 311 -15.64 0.36 7.83
N ALA A 312 -15.12 0.79 8.97
CA ALA A 312 -15.36 0.22 10.30
C ALA A 312 -16.85 -0.04 10.63
N ASP A 313 -17.74 0.93 10.36
CA ASP A 313 -19.18 0.83 10.65
C ASP A 313 -20.03 0.44 9.42
N HIS A 314 -19.39 0.28 8.27
CA HIS A 314 -20.02 0.04 6.97
C HIS A 314 -19.46 -1.20 6.26
N SER A 315 -19.06 -2.21 7.02
CA SER A 315 -18.67 -3.53 6.55
C SER A 315 -19.64 -4.57 7.10
N VAL A 316 -20.09 -5.49 6.24
CA VAL A 316 -21.02 -6.56 6.62
C VAL A 316 -20.74 -7.81 5.78
N ARG A 317 -20.94 -8.99 6.35
CA ARG A 317 -20.88 -10.23 5.57
C ARG A 317 -22.12 -10.37 4.70
N VAL A 318 -21.96 -10.88 3.49
CA VAL A 318 -23.07 -11.09 2.54
C VAL A 318 -24.24 -11.87 3.18
N LYS A 319 -23.97 -12.92 3.96
CA LYS A 319 -25.00 -13.69 4.66
C LYS A 319 -25.82 -12.88 5.68
N ASP A 320 -25.27 -11.77 6.16
CA ASP A 320 -25.88 -10.93 7.20
C ASP A 320 -26.57 -9.68 6.63
N LEU A 321 -26.53 -9.48 5.31
CA LEU A 321 -27.21 -8.35 4.63
C LEU A 321 -28.69 -8.29 4.95
N ALA A 322 -29.38 -9.43 4.97
CA ALA A 322 -30.80 -9.52 5.30
C ALA A 322 -31.16 -8.96 6.69
N ASN A 323 -30.20 -8.84 7.60
CA ASN A 323 -30.42 -8.26 8.92
C ASN A 323 -30.43 -6.73 8.91
N ARG A 324 -29.94 -6.11 7.85
CA ARG A 324 -29.86 -4.64 7.68
C ARG A 324 -31.01 -4.07 6.83
N LEU A 325 -31.71 -4.93 6.10
CA LEU A 325 -32.79 -4.55 5.19
C LEU A 325 -34.16 -4.81 5.83
N ASP A 326 -35.22 -4.24 5.25
CA ASP A 326 -36.58 -4.57 5.60
C ASP A 326 -36.82 -6.05 5.29
N ARG A 327 -37.16 -6.84 6.33
CA ARG A 327 -37.35 -8.29 6.23
C ARG A 327 -38.54 -8.71 5.34
N ALA A 328 -39.33 -7.76 4.85
CA ALA A 328 -40.41 -8.03 3.91
C ALA A 328 -39.91 -8.31 2.48
N LYS A 329 -38.63 -8.02 2.20
CA LYS A 329 -37.99 -8.23 0.89
C LYS A 329 -36.83 -9.23 0.97
N PRO A 330 -36.47 -9.90 -0.15
CA PRO A 330 -35.21 -10.63 -0.24
C PRO A 330 -34.03 -9.67 -0.08
N ALA A 331 -32.91 -10.15 0.49
CA ALA A 331 -31.69 -9.34 0.62
C ALA A 331 -31.01 -9.06 -0.73
N LEU A 332 -31.28 -9.88 -1.72
CA LEU A 332 -30.73 -9.82 -3.08
C LEU A 332 -31.87 -9.77 -4.07
N ASP A 333 -31.76 -8.91 -5.09
CA ASP A 333 -32.73 -8.88 -6.18
C ASP A 333 -32.80 -10.24 -6.89
N PRO A 334 -33.99 -10.88 -6.93
CA PRO A 334 -34.14 -12.19 -7.55
C PRO A 334 -33.80 -12.21 -9.06
N SER A 335 -33.93 -11.07 -9.75
CA SER A 335 -33.62 -10.98 -11.19
C SER A 335 -32.12 -10.89 -11.44
N ALA A 336 -31.38 -10.19 -10.57
CA ALA A 336 -29.93 -10.05 -10.66
C ALA A 336 -29.20 -11.34 -10.23
N PHE A 337 -29.78 -12.10 -9.28
CA PHE A 337 -29.20 -13.32 -8.71
C PHE A 337 -30.03 -14.59 -9.01
N SER A 338 -30.59 -14.70 -10.22
CA SER A 338 -31.33 -15.87 -10.67
C SER A 338 -30.44 -16.92 -11.34
N ASP A 339 -30.86 -18.20 -11.31
CA ASP A 339 -30.18 -19.32 -12.01
C ASP A 339 -30.05 -19.10 -13.52
N GLU A 340 -31.03 -18.42 -14.12
CA GLU A 340 -31.06 -18.14 -15.57
C GLU A 340 -30.00 -17.12 -15.98
N ALA A 341 -29.59 -16.23 -15.08
CA ALA A 341 -28.69 -15.13 -15.40
C ALA A 341 -27.22 -15.55 -15.55
N SER A 342 -26.78 -16.68 -14.99
CA SER A 342 -25.40 -17.15 -15.14
C SER A 342 -25.09 -18.50 -14.47
N ALA A 343 -25.42 -19.59 -15.12
CA ALA A 343 -24.87 -20.94 -14.83
C ALA A 343 -24.79 -21.33 -13.34
N GLY A 344 -25.77 -20.96 -12.52
CA GLY A 344 -25.88 -21.35 -11.11
C GLY A 344 -25.04 -20.56 -10.09
N LEU A 345 -24.12 -19.72 -10.55
CA LEU A 345 -23.25 -18.92 -9.65
C LEU A 345 -23.95 -17.71 -9.02
N ARG A 346 -25.04 -17.25 -9.62
CA ARG A 346 -25.84 -16.10 -9.12
C ARG A 346 -27.05 -16.48 -8.29
N HIS A 347 -27.32 -17.75 -8.09
CA HIS A 347 -28.47 -18.16 -7.28
C HIS A 347 -28.30 -17.69 -5.83
N ALA A 348 -29.30 -17.01 -5.30
CA ALA A 348 -29.27 -16.41 -3.96
C ALA A 348 -28.86 -17.40 -2.84
N ARG A 349 -29.28 -18.68 -2.95
CA ARG A 349 -28.88 -19.71 -1.98
C ARG A 349 -27.37 -19.99 -2.02
N THR A 350 -26.74 -20.06 -3.20
CA THR A 350 -25.30 -20.26 -3.37
C THR A 350 -24.54 -19.01 -2.92
N VAL A 351 -25.01 -17.83 -3.30
CA VAL A 351 -24.40 -16.54 -2.94
C VAL A 351 -24.39 -16.37 -1.41
N LEU A 352 -25.49 -16.67 -0.72
CA LEU A 352 -25.60 -16.50 0.74
C LEU A 352 -24.96 -17.63 1.55
N SER A 353 -24.53 -18.73 0.92
CA SER A 353 -23.90 -19.85 1.63
C SER A 353 -22.50 -19.53 2.12
N SER A 354 -22.04 -20.20 3.17
CA SER A 354 -20.66 -20.08 3.63
C SER A 354 -19.64 -20.64 2.66
N ASP A 355 -20.04 -21.55 1.77
CA ASP A 355 -19.20 -22.10 0.68
C ASP A 355 -19.22 -21.22 -0.57
N GLY A 356 -20.02 -20.15 -0.57
CA GLY A 356 -20.11 -19.12 -1.59
C GLY A 356 -19.67 -17.76 -1.05
N LEU A 357 -20.39 -16.70 -1.47
CA LEU A 357 -20.09 -15.33 -1.05
C LEU A 357 -20.51 -15.01 0.40
N GLY A 358 -21.27 -15.88 1.07
CA GLY A 358 -21.87 -15.57 2.38
C GLY A 358 -20.87 -15.12 3.45
N ARG A 359 -19.60 -15.50 3.33
CA ARG A 359 -18.53 -15.10 4.24
C ARG A 359 -17.86 -13.77 3.86
N LEU A 360 -17.92 -13.38 2.59
CA LEU A 360 -17.26 -12.21 2.07
C LEU A 360 -17.78 -10.93 2.72
N GLU A 361 -16.88 -10.02 3.06
CA GLU A 361 -17.21 -8.69 3.54
C GLU A 361 -17.54 -7.77 2.37
N VAL A 362 -18.67 -7.06 2.46
CA VAL A 362 -19.16 -6.14 1.43
C VAL A 362 -19.55 -4.80 2.04
N CYS A 363 -19.56 -3.77 1.20
CA CYS A 363 -20.01 -2.43 1.54
C CYS A 363 -21.54 -2.33 1.41
N PRO A 364 -22.29 -2.20 2.51
CA PRO A 364 -23.75 -2.11 2.46
C PRO A 364 -24.28 -0.74 2.00
N LEU A 365 -23.39 0.21 1.71
CA LEU A 365 -23.75 1.53 1.18
C LEU A 365 -23.92 1.52 -0.35
N LEU A 366 -23.52 0.43 -1.01
CA LEU A 366 -23.50 0.29 -2.46
C LEU A 366 -24.27 -0.97 -2.88
N GLY A 367 -24.87 -0.91 -4.09
CA GLY A 367 -25.44 -2.06 -4.74
C GLY A 367 -26.96 -2.17 -4.73
N ASP A 368 -27.68 -1.33 -4.00
CA ASP A 368 -29.11 -1.03 -4.17
C ASP A 368 -29.20 0.14 -5.17
N ASP A 369 -29.21 -0.21 -6.48
CA ASP A 369 -29.02 0.80 -7.54
C ASP A 369 -30.33 1.48 -7.93
N ASP A 370 -31.48 0.83 -7.66
CA ASP A 370 -32.82 1.37 -7.95
C ASP A 370 -33.54 1.95 -6.71
N GLY A 371 -32.96 1.75 -5.51
CA GLY A 371 -33.46 2.33 -4.26
C GLY A 371 -34.69 1.61 -3.69
N ASP A 372 -34.92 0.37 -4.10
CA ASP A 372 -36.11 -0.39 -3.70
C ASP A 372 -35.90 -1.18 -2.40
N GLY A 373 -34.64 -1.27 -1.89
CA GLY A 373 -34.25 -1.83 -0.60
C GLY A 373 -33.76 -3.27 -0.66
N ASP A 374 -33.51 -3.84 -1.84
CA ASP A 374 -32.70 -5.05 -1.98
C ASP A 374 -31.42 -4.75 -2.79
N TYR A 375 -30.50 -5.70 -2.92
CA TYR A 375 -29.22 -5.45 -3.61
C TYR A 375 -29.24 -6.03 -5.02
N ASP A 376 -29.07 -5.15 -6.03
CA ASP A 376 -28.91 -5.49 -7.44
C ASP A 376 -27.52 -6.04 -7.75
N ARG A 377 -26.52 -5.64 -6.96
CA ARG A 377 -25.14 -6.11 -7.05
C ARG A 377 -24.47 -6.11 -5.69
N LEU A 378 -23.41 -6.88 -5.55
CA LEU A 378 -22.58 -6.93 -4.36
C LEU A 378 -21.26 -6.22 -4.63
N VAL A 379 -20.82 -5.40 -3.68
CA VAL A 379 -19.56 -4.65 -3.77
C VAL A 379 -18.73 -4.94 -2.54
N CYS A 380 -17.61 -5.65 -2.71
CA CYS A 380 -16.65 -5.93 -1.65
C CYS A 380 -15.53 -4.88 -1.60
N PHE A 381 -14.67 -4.98 -0.62
CA PHE A 381 -13.51 -4.13 -0.42
C PHE A 381 -12.27 -4.74 -1.07
N GLY A 382 -11.44 -3.89 -1.71
CA GLY A 382 -10.20 -4.27 -2.35
C GLY A 382 -10.33 -4.84 -3.76
N GLY A 383 -9.50 -4.33 -4.67
CA GLY A 383 -9.37 -4.86 -6.03
C GLY A 383 -8.57 -6.15 -6.10
N ARG A 384 -7.77 -6.46 -5.07
CA ARG A 384 -6.83 -7.60 -5.01
C ARG A 384 -5.88 -7.62 -6.19
N SER A 385 -5.54 -6.44 -6.72
CA SER A 385 -4.87 -6.28 -8.01
C SER A 385 -3.95 -5.07 -8.03
N VAL A 386 -3.21 -4.92 -9.13
CA VAL A 386 -2.61 -3.64 -9.53
C VAL A 386 -3.29 -3.15 -10.80
N ALA A 387 -3.46 -1.83 -10.93
CA ALA A 387 -4.03 -1.22 -12.11
C ALA A 387 -3.11 -0.14 -12.70
N LEU A 388 -3.11 0.01 -14.02
CA LEU A 388 -2.48 1.10 -14.75
C LEU A 388 -3.53 2.07 -15.27
N TRP A 389 -3.27 3.36 -15.07
CA TRP A 389 -4.14 4.45 -15.50
C TRP A 389 -3.39 5.37 -16.43
N LYS A 390 -3.91 5.58 -17.63
CA LYS A 390 -3.34 6.55 -18.55
C LYS A 390 -3.81 7.95 -18.17
N ILE A 391 -2.87 8.86 -17.97
CA ILE A 391 -3.14 10.27 -17.74
C ILE A 391 -3.35 10.96 -19.07
N GLY A 392 -4.44 11.71 -19.18
CA GLY A 392 -4.84 12.50 -20.35
C GLY A 392 -5.28 13.91 -19.98
N GLY A 393 -6.02 14.56 -20.89
CA GLY A 393 -6.52 15.92 -20.69
C GLY A 393 -5.45 17.00 -20.81
N SER A 394 -5.64 18.12 -20.13
CA SER A 394 -4.68 19.23 -20.07
C SER A 394 -4.06 19.38 -18.68
N ALA A 395 -3.07 20.24 -18.56
CA ALA A 395 -2.43 20.51 -17.27
C ALA A 395 -3.44 21.00 -16.20
N SER A 396 -4.44 21.78 -16.58
CA SER A 396 -5.46 22.32 -15.67
C SER A 396 -6.74 21.50 -15.58
N VAL A 397 -6.96 20.57 -16.52
CA VAL A 397 -8.12 19.67 -16.57
C VAL A 397 -7.61 18.28 -16.93
N PRO A 398 -7.01 17.58 -15.97
CA PRO A 398 -6.51 16.23 -16.21
C PRO A 398 -7.67 15.24 -16.33
N THR A 399 -7.37 14.09 -16.93
CA THR A 399 -8.23 12.90 -16.94
C THR A 399 -7.41 11.68 -16.66
N ILE A 400 -8.02 10.62 -16.11
CA ILE A 400 -7.42 9.31 -16.00
C ILE A 400 -8.35 8.27 -16.63
N GLU A 401 -7.76 7.26 -17.25
CA GLU A 401 -8.46 6.14 -17.86
C GLU A 401 -7.74 4.85 -17.49
N ARG A 402 -8.47 3.86 -16.96
CA ARG A 402 -7.88 2.56 -16.62
C ARG A 402 -7.45 1.85 -17.90
N ALA A 403 -6.15 1.70 -18.09
CA ALA A 403 -5.53 1.11 -19.26
C ALA A 403 -5.34 -0.40 -19.12
N TRP A 404 -5.16 -0.90 -17.89
CA TRP A 404 -4.93 -2.31 -17.59
C TRP A 404 -5.19 -2.59 -16.11
N ASP A 405 -5.49 -3.85 -15.79
CA ASP A 405 -5.62 -4.39 -14.44
C ASP A 405 -5.09 -5.84 -14.41
N SER A 406 -4.40 -6.22 -13.33
CA SER A 406 -3.83 -7.57 -13.18
C SER A 406 -4.89 -8.64 -12.89
N GLY A 407 -6.12 -8.27 -12.59
CA GLY A 407 -7.19 -9.18 -12.23
C GLY A 407 -6.81 -10.09 -11.05
N SER A 408 -7.15 -11.37 -11.13
CA SER A 408 -6.86 -12.36 -10.09
C SER A 408 -5.44 -12.95 -10.13
N THR A 409 -4.49 -12.30 -10.81
CA THR A 409 -3.11 -12.82 -10.96
C THR A 409 -2.44 -13.05 -9.60
N MET A 410 -2.61 -12.13 -8.65
CA MET A 410 -1.97 -12.26 -7.33
C MET A 410 -2.42 -13.52 -6.60
N GLU A 411 -3.71 -13.73 -6.43
CA GLU A 411 -4.23 -14.93 -5.77
C GLU A 411 -3.81 -16.21 -6.51
N ARG A 412 -3.88 -16.23 -7.86
CA ARG A 412 -3.50 -17.40 -8.66
C ARG A 412 -2.02 -17.75 -8.53
N GLU A 413 -1.14 -16.75 -8.58
CA GLU A 413 0.30 -16.97 -8.48
C GLU A 413 0.71 -17.39 -7.05
N VAL A 414 0.13 -16.79 -6.01
CA VAL A 414 0.35 -17.24 -4.62
C VAL A 414 -0.12 -18.67 -4.44
N LEU A 415 -1.34 -19.01 -4.90
CA LEU A 415 -1.87 -20.38 -4.79
C LEU A 415 -1.00 -21.40 -5.52
N ALA A 416 -0.50 -21.06 -6.71
CA ALA A 416 0.33 -21.97 -7.51
C ALA A 416 1.73 -22.18 -6.94
N ARG A 417 2.32 -21.16 -6.28
CA ARG A 417 3.74 -21.13 -5.91
C ARG A 417 3.98 -21.35 -4.42
N THR A 418 3.10 -20.81 -3.58
CA THR A 418 3.18 -20.85 -2.11
C THR A 418 1.79 -21.10 -1.51
N PRO A 419 1.16 -22.27 -1.79
CA PRO A 419 -0.24 -22.51 -1.44
C PRO A 419 -0.53 -22.36 0.06
N SER A 420 0.42 -22.65 0.93
CA SER A 420 0.27 -22.47 2.39
C SER A 420 0.27 -21.00 2.84
N ALA A 421 0.67 -20.05 1.97
CA ALA A 421 0.56 -18.61 2.18
C ALA A 421 -0.65 -18.00 1.46
N PHE A 422 -1.48 -18.80 0.79
CA PHE A 422 -2.63 -18.31 0.05
C PHE A 422 -3.60 -17.57 0.98
N ASN A 423 -3.88 -16.30 0.65
CA ASN A 423 -4.73 -15.40 1.44
C ASN A 423 -4.53 -15.57 2.95
N ALA A 424 -3.28 -15.72 3.37
CA ALA A 424 -2.89 -15.88 4.76
C ALA A 424 -2.96 -14.53 5.49
N ASP A 425 -2.91 -14.59 6.81
CA ASP A 425 -2.77 -13.41 7.66
C ASP A 425 -1.28 -13.19 8.00
N SER A 426 -0.81 -11.94 8.02
CA SER A 426 0.59 -11.62 8.38
C SER A 426 0.87 -11.76 9.88
N GLU A 427 -0.14 -11.58 10.72
CA GLU A 427 -0.01 -11.59 12.17
C GLU A 427 -0.12 -13.00 12.78
N GLU A 428 -0.74 -13.93 12.06
CA GLU A 428 -0.96 -15.30 12.52
C GLU A 428 -0.29 -16.32 11.58
N SER A 429 0.21 -17.42 12.14
CA SER A 429 0.74 -18.53 11.35
C SER A 429 0.56 -19.86 12.12
N PRO A 430 0.11 -20.92 11.45
CA PRO A 430 -0.40 -20.98 10.06
C PRO A 430 -1.77 -20.31 9.91
N SER A 431 -1.98 -19.63 8.79
CA SER A 431 -3.19 -18.81 8.59
C SER A 431 -3.71 -18.85 7.14
N MET A 432 -3.36 -19.89 6.38
CA MET A 432 -3.85 -20.08 5.00
C MET A 432 -5.36 -19.82 4.95
N ASP A 433 -5.80 -19.06 3.92
CA ASP A 433 -7.20 -18.79 3.58
C ASP A 433 -7.96 -17.82 4.51
N LYS A 434 -7.34 -17.35 5.60
CA LYS A 434 -8.03 -16.48 6.58
C LYS A 434 -8.49 -15.13 6.03
N ARG A 435 -7.79 -14.62 5.01
CA ARG A 435 -8.10 -13.32 4.41
C ARG A 435 -9.01 -13.43 3.18
N SER A 436 -9.34 -14.63 2.70
CA SER A 436 -10.21 -14.84 1.54
C SER A 436 -11.58 -14.16 1.68
N ALA A 437 -12.17 -14.25 2.87
CA ALA A 437 -13.44 -13.61 3.19
C ALA A 437 -13.35 -12.08 3.44
N LYS A 438 -12.16 -11.50 3.27
CA LYS A 438 -11.88 -10.07 3.44
C LYS A 438 -11.30 -9.50 2.14
N ARG A 439 -10.04 -9.06 2.17
CA ARG A 439 -9.37 -8.39 1.04
C ARG A 439 -8.32 -9.24 0.31
N GLY A 440 -8.15 -10.50 0.75
CA GLY A 440 -7.25 -11.47 0.11
C GLY A 440 -5.76 -11.18 0.34
N PRO A 441 -4.95 -11.02 -0.74
CA PRO A 441 -3.50 -10.84 -0.63
C PRO A 441 -3.07 -9.49 -0.09
N GLU A 442 -3.91 -8.47 -0.21
CA GLU A 442 -3.69 -7.08 0.20
C GLU A 442 -2.36 -6.54 -0.38
N PRO A 443 -2.37 -6.13 -1.68
CA PRO A 443 -1.22 -5.47 -2.29
C PRO A 443 -1.08 -4.06 -1.72
N GLU A 444 0.05 -3.80 -1.08
CA GLU A 444 0.37 -2.59 -0.32
C GLU A 444 1.35 -1.70 -1.06
N GLY A 445 2.58 -1.61 -0.56
CA GLY A 445 3.61 -0.79 -1.14
C GLY A 445 4.04 -1.21 -2.54
N LEU A 446 4.34 -0.23 -3.38
CA LEU A 446 4.85 -0.47 -4.73
C LEU A 446 6.09 0.38 -5.04
N THR A 447 6.90 -0.09 -5.96
CA THR A 447 7.99 0.70 -6.55
C THR A 447 8.24 0.33 -8.00
N ILE A 448 8.79 1.29 -8.75
CA ILE A 448 9.11 1.11 -10.18
C ILE A 448 10.61 1.11 -10.37
N VAL A 449 11.11 0.11 -11.10
CA VAL A 449 12.54 -0.10 -11.34
C VAL A 449 12.82 -0.08 -12.84
N GLU A 450 13.72 0.78 -13.27
CA GLU A 450 14.27 0.71 -14.63
C GLU A 450 15.57 -0.15 -14.62
N HIS A 451 15.53 -1.32 -15.23
CA HIS A 451 16.68 -2.23 -15.27
C HIS A 451 16.76 -3.00 -16.60
N GLY A 452 17.95 -3.08 -17.17
CA GLY A 452 18.19 -3.82 -18.42
C GLY A 452 17.35 -3.34 -19.61
N GLY A 453 16.94 -2.06 -19.63
CA GLY A 453 16.05 -1.50 -20.65
C GLY A 453 14.58 -1.92 -20.50
N ARG A 454 14.23 -2.47 -19.36
CA ARG A 454 12.85 -2.84 -18.97
C ARG A 454 12.40 -2.01 -17.78
N ARG A 455 11.09 -1.80 -17.69
CA ARG A 455 10.46 -1.21 -16.52
C ARG A 455 9.73 -2.30 -15.75
N LEU A 456 10.18 -2.51 -14.52
CA LEU A 456 9.59 -3.48 -13.62
C LEU A 456 8.79 -2.75 -12.55
N LEU A 457 7.56 -3.17 -12.34
CA LEU A 457 6.74 -2.84 -11.19
C LEU A 457 6.97 -3.93 -10.14
N CYS A 458 7.35 -3.55 -8.92
CA CYS A 458 7.45 -4.43 -7.76
C CYS A 458 6.35 -4.05 -6.76
N VAL A 459 5.64 -5.04 -6.24
CA VAL A 459 4.50 -4.83 -5.32
C VAL A 459 4.61 -5.79 -4.15
N GLY A 460 4.56 -5.27 -2.93
CA GLY A 460 4.47 -6.04 -1.69
C GLY A 460 3.07 -6.63 -1.52
N LEU A 461 2.98 -7.86 -1.03
CA LEU A 461 1.72 -8.49 -0.63
C LEU A 461 1.69 -8.58 0.89
N GLU A 462 1.07 -7.63 1.54
CA GLU A 462 1.11 -7.48 3.01
C GLU A 462 0.70 -8.78 3.73
N ARG A 463 -0.43 -9.35 3.36
CA ARG A 463 -0.97 -10.51 4.07
C ARG A 463 -0.36 -11.83 3.64
N CYS A 464 -0.16 -12.03 2.34
CA CYS A 464 0.47 -13.25 1.84
C CYS A 464 1.99 -13.29 2.08
N GLY A 465 2.61 -12.11 2.14
CA GLY A 465 4.05 -11.92 2.19
C GLY A 465 4.71 -12.02 0.81
N GLY A 466 5.88 -11.42 0.70
CA GLY A 466 6.69 -11.43 -0.52
C GLY A 466 6.36 -10.31 -1.50
N VAL A 467 7.08 -10.32 -2.63
CA VAL A 467 7.00 -9.29 -3.67
C VAL A 467 6.67 -9.93 -5.00
N MET A 468 5.65 -9.40 -5.68
CA MET A 468 5.33 -9.71 -7.07
C MET A 468 5.89 -8.66 -8.02
N MET A 469 6.24 -9.09 -9.23
CA MET A 469 6.80 -8.23 -10.26
C MET A 469 6.02 -8.34 -11.57
N TRP A 470 5.89 -7.20 -12.28
CA TRP A 470 5.39 -7.11 -13.65
C TRP A 470 6.35 -6.32 -14.51
N ASP A 471 6.58 -6.78 -15.75
CA ASP A 471 7.21 -5.96 -16.80
C ASP A 471 6.14 -5.04 -17.40
N THR A 472 6.27 -3.75 -17.10
CA THR A 472 5.38 -2.67 -17.57
C THR A 472 6.00 -1.81 -18.65
N SER A 473 7.01 -2.34 -19.36
CA SER A 473 7.69 -1.65 -20.47
C SER A 473 6.69 -1.30 -21.59
N ASP A 474 5.71 -2.17 -21.84
CA ASP A 474 4.49 -1.85 -22.58
C ASP A 474 3.32 -1.66 -21.59
N PRO A 475 2.93 -0.42 -21.28
CA PRO A 475 1.87 -0.17 -20.32
C PRO A 475 0.46 -0.59 -20.79
N LYS A 476 0.31 -1.02 -22.05
CA LYS A 476 -0.96 -1.56 -22.57
C LYS A 476 -1.07 -3.07 -22.39
N ALA A 477 0.06 -3.74 -22.19
CA ALA A 477 0.14 -5.18 -22.04
C ALA A 477 1.22 -5.57 -21.01
N PRO A 478 1.09 -5.18 -19.74
CA PRO A 478 2.00 -5.62 -18.69
C PRO A 478 2.03 -7.15 -18.58
N VAL A 479 3.21 -7.70 -18.34
CA VAL A 479 3.41 -9.14 -18.24
C VAL A 479 3.91 -9.49 -16.84
N PHE A 480 3.29 -10.51 -16.22
CA PHE A 480 3.79 -11.04 -14.96
C PHE A 480 5.27 -11.46 -15.12
N ALA A 481 6.11 -11.02 -14.21
CA ALA A 481 7.56 -11.13 -14.32
C ALA A 481 8.21 -12.05 -13.26
N GLY A 482 7.54 -12.26 -12.14
CA GLY A 482 7.99 -13.17 -11.08
C GLY A 482 7.38 -12.86 -9.71
N TYR A 483 7.56 -13.79 -8.80
CA TYR A 483 7.18 -13.67 -7.39
C TYR A 483 8.25 -14.28 -6.51
N CYS A 484 8.54 -13.64 -5.39
CA CYS A 484 9.37 -14.25 -4.36
C CYS A 484 8.91 -13.84 -2.97
N SER A 485 9.09 -14.75 -2.00
CA SER A 485 8.79 -14.52 -0.59
C SER A 485 9.90 -15.11 0.27
N ARG A 486 10.14 -14.54 1.43
CA ARG A 486 10.98 -15.10 2.49
C ARG A 486 10.16 -15.40 3.75
N ARG A 487 8.86 -15.50 3.60
CA ARG A 487 7.96 -15.99 4.63
C ARG A 487 8.00 -17.51 4.67
N ASP A 488 8.17 -18.08 5.86
CA ASP A 488 7.80 -19.47 6.13
C ASP A 488 6.36 -19.52 6.66
N PRO A 489 5.39 -19.91 5.84
CA PRO A 489 3.98 -19.89 6.23
C PRO A 489 3.60 -20.98 7.22
N THR A 490 4.55 -21.86 7.60
CA THR A 490 4.37 -22.93 8.59
C THR A 490 4.97 -22.58 9.95
N ALA A 491 5.83 -21.58 10.00
CA ALA A 491 6.49 -21.09 11.21
C ALA A 491 5.75 -19.88 11.80
N SER A 492 6.02 -19.53 13.03
CA SER A 492 5.45 -18.38 13.74
C SER A 492 6.53 -17.54 14.42
N GLY A 493 6.22 -16.27 14.70
CA GLY A 493 7.15 -15.31 15.29
C GLY A 493 8.40 -15.10 14.44
N PRO A 494 9.58 -14.85 15.03
CA PRO A 494 10.80 -14.53 14.28
C PRO A 494 11.26 -15.61 13.28
N SER A 495 10.85 -16.86 13.48
CA SER A 495 11.16 -17.96 12.54
C SER A 495 10.31 -17.94 11.27
N ALA A 496 9.23 -17.16 11.24
CA ALA A 496 8.37 -17.03 10.05
C ALA A 496 9.01 -16.18 8.95
N GLY A 497 10.10 -15.49 9.21
CA GLY A 497 10.83 -14.68 8.23
C GLY A 497 10.19 -13.31 7.98
N ASP A 498 10.17 -12.88 6.74
CA ASP A 498 9.68 -11.54 6.35
C ASP A 498 8.14 -11.53 6.29
N LEU A 499 7.51 -10.66 7.11
CA LEU A 499 6.06 -10.55 7.26
C LEU A 499 5.61 -9.11 7.09
N ALA A 500 4.49 -8.92 6.40
CA ALA A 500 3.89 -7.62 6.07
C ALA A 500 4.90 -6.71 5.32
N PRO A 501 5.19 -6.99 4.04
CA PRO A 501 5.94 -6.05 3.21
C PRO A 501 5.11 -4.79 2.96
N GLU A 502 5.59 -3.68 3.51
CA GLU A 502 5.01 -2.34 3.49
C GLU A 502 5.76 -1.47 2.48
N GLY A 503 6.72 -0.69 2.92
CA GLY A 503 7.49 0.19 2.08
C GLY A 503 8.50 -0.53 1.18
N LEU A 504 8.51 -0.17 -0.11
CA LEU A 504 9.48 -0.63 -1.09
C LEU A 504 10.27 0.53 -1.66
N CYS A 505 11.60 0.44 -1.68
CA CYS A 505 12.42 1.41 -2.39
C CYS A 505 13.55 0.78 -3.20
N VAL A 506 14.09 1.54 -4.15
CA VAL A 506 15.17 1.08 -5.03
C VAL A 506 16.47 1.77 -4.69
N ILE A 507 17.54 1.00 -4.54
CA ILE A 507 18.92 1.51 -4.58
C ILE A 507 19.36 1.47 -6.04
N PRO A 508 19.52 2.62 -6.73
CA PRO A 508 19.90 2.64 -8.14
C PRO A 508 21.32 2.13 -8.34
N ALA A 509 21.58 1.46 -9.47
CA ALA A 509 22.88 0.89 -9.81
C ALA A 509 24.05 1.88 -9.64
N SER A 510 23.82 3.16 -9.98
CA SER A 510 24.84 4.21 -9.90
C SER A 510 25.34 4.52 -8.48
N SER A 511 24.55 4.19 -7.45
CA SER A 511 24.89 4.42 -6.03
C SER A 511 24.88 3.14 -5.19
N SER A 512 24.54 2.01 -5.83
CA SER A 512 24.49 0.70 -5.19
C SER A 512 25.87 0.21 -4.76
N PRO A 513 25.99 -0.44 -3.59
CA PRO A 513 27.24 -1.07 -3.16
C PRO A 513 27.69 -2.23 -4.07
N THR A 514 26.78 -2.83 -4.83
CA THR A 514 27.08 -3.94 -5.75
C THR A 514 27.25 -3.51 -7.20
N GLY A 515 26.91 -2.26 -7.54
CA GLY A 515 26.89 -1.75 -8.91
C GLY A 515 25.67 -2.19 -9.74
N GLU A 516 24.73 -2.90 -9.14
CA GLU A 516 23.44 -3.32 -9.73
C GLU A 516 22.28 -2.71 -8.94
N PRO A 517 21.09 -2.55 -9.55
CA PRO A 517 19.96 -2.05 -8.80
C PRO A 517 19.53 -3.08 -7.74
N LEU A 518 19.21 -2.59 -6.54
CA LEU A 518 18.74 -3.41 -5.45
C LEU A 518 17.36 -2.95 -5.01
N LEU A 519 16.49 -3.91 -4.69
CA LEU A 519 15.19 -3.68 -4.07
C LEU A 519 15.33 -3.81 -2.57
N VAL A 520 14.89 -2.80 -1.84
CA VAL A 520 14.71 -2.80 -0.38
C VAL A 520 13.25 -3.06 -0.10
N VAL A 521 12.97 -3.97 0.82
CA VAL A 521 11.62 -4.33 1.26
C VAL A 521 11.57 -4.18 2.78
N CYS A 522 10.75 -3.27 3.25
CA CYS A 522 10.43 -3.11 4.66
C CYS A 522 9.31 -4.08 5.01
N ASN A 523 9.48 -4.85 6.09
CA ASN A 523 8.52 -5.84 6.53
C ASN A 523 8.06 -5.46 7.93
N GLU A 524 6.96 -4.74 7.98
CA GLU A 524 6.47 -4.04 9.16
C GLU A 524 6.26 -4.97 10.35
N PHE A 525 5.51 -6.05 10.15
CA PHE A 525 5.16 -6.94 11.24
C PHE A 525 6.35 -7.78 11.76
N SER A 526 7.25 -8.22 10.87
CA SER A 526 8.46 -8.92 11.31
C SER A 526 9.55 -8.01 11.86
N GLY A 527 9.47 -6.70 11.62
CA GLY A 527 10.48 -5.73 12.02
C GLY A 527 11.80 -5.89 11.26
N THR A 528 11.74 -6.39 10.02
CA THR A 528 12.90 -6.65 9.17
C THR A 528 12.92 -5.77 7.92
N VAL A 529 14.12 -5.46 7.42
CA VAL A 529 14.33 -4.85 6.11
C VAL A 529 15.19 -5.77 5.29
N SER A 530 14.65 -6.28 4.18
CA SER A 530 15.34 -7.22 3.30
C SER A 530 15.81 -6.57 2.02
N LEU A 531 17.01 -6.97 1.57
CA LEU A 531 17.68 -6.45 0.39
C LEU A 531 17.78 -7.55 -0.68
N PHE A 532 17.34 -7.23 -1.89
CA PHE A 532 17.35 -8.14 -3.03
C PHE A 532 18.05 -7.53 -4.23
N ALA A 533 18.87 -8.31 -4.95
CA ALA A 533 19.26 -7.99 -6.31
C ALA A 533 18.14 -8.38 -7.28
N ILE A 534 17.92 -7.54 -8.28
CA ILE A 534 16.92 -7.77 -9.34
C ILE A 534 17.67 -8.35 -10.55
N GLU A 535 17.38 -9.59 -10.90
CA GLU A 535 18.13 -10.30 -11.94
C GLU A 535 17.21 -10.79 -13.07
N ALA A 536 17.61 -10.51 -14.31
CA ALA A 536 16.98 -11.12 -15.48
C ALA A 536 17.44 -12.57 -15.62
N ARG A 537 16.50 -13.50 -15.79
CA ARG A 537 16.83 -14.87 -16.15
C ARG A 537 17.01 -15.00 -17.65
N ARG A 538 17.99 -15.80 -18.07
CA ARG A 538 18.36 -16.02 -19.47
C ARG A 538 17.61 -17.19 -20.07
#